data_834392856a3ed20171cb9022bf53985d
#
_entry.id   834392856a3ed20171cb9022bf53985d
#
_cell.length_a   1.000
_cell.length_b   1.000
_cell.length_c   1.000
_cell.angle_alpha   90.00
_cell.angle_beta   90.00
_cell.angle_gamma   90.00
#
_symmetry.space_group_name_H-M   'P 1'
#
loop_
_entity.id
_entity.type
_entity.pdbx_description
1 polymer ?
#
loop_
_entity_poly.entity_id
_entity_poly.type
_entity_poly.pdbx_seq_one_letter_code
_entity_poly.pdbx_strand_id
1 'polypeptide(L)'
;GLSNADANLLTVGQWTLIIITTFIFSMLVDRVNQRWLFFMGGIFAIAAWGMVITVGVTSIWGLIIYTVLWGIQAGFSAQAFYALWASELFPAKYRAAAQGVMFFIVRSLSAVWGLCFVYIYGEHGEGFTVAAYCMVALLIISLLIGTIGAPETRGKSLEQITHERYGDDI
;
A
#
# COMPACT_ATOMS: atom_id res chain seq x y z
N GLY A 1 -16.30 -23.52 -5.26
CA GLY A 1 -15.62 -22.27 -5.61
C GLY A 1 -16.62 -21.14 -5.77
N LEU A 2 -16.16 -19.91 -5.65
CA LEU A 2 -16.99 -18.72 -5.89
C LEU A 2 -17.47 -18.68 -7.35
N SER A 3 -18.70 -18.24 -7.57
CA SER A 3 -19.13 -17.91 -8.91
C SER A 3 -18.39 -16.66 -9.44
N ASN A 4 -18.29 -16.51 -10.76
CA ASN A 4 -17.69 -15.29 -11.35
C ASN A 4 -18.44 -14.02 -10.91
N ALA A 5 -19.75 -14.12 -10.66
CA ALA A 5 -20.54 -13.01 -10.14
C ALA A 5 -20.12 -12.60 -8.72
N ASP A 6 -19.91 -13.57 -7.82
CA ASP A 6 -19.49 -13.30 -6.46
C ASP A 6 -18.07 -12.70 -6.41
N ALA A 7 -17.15 -13.20 -7.25
CA ALA A 7 -15.81 -12.66 -7.38
C ALA A 7 -15.82 -11.20 -7.85
N ASN A 8 -16.66 -10.89 -8.83
CA ASN A 8 -16.85 -9.52 -9.30
C ASN A 8 -17.45 -8.61 -8.23
N LEU A 9 -18.46 -9.08 -7.48
CA LEU A 9 -19.05 -8.33 -6.36
C LEU A 9 -18.01 -8.01 -5.27
N LEU A 10 -17.17 -8.97 -4.90
CA LEU A 10 -16.06 -8.75 -3.96
C LEU A 10 -15.08 -7.69 -4.48
N THR A 11 -14.75 -7.75 -5.76
CA THR A 11 -13.87 -6.77 -6.41
C THR A 11 -14.48 -5.36 -6.40
N VAL A 12 -15.77 -5.23 -6.75
CA VAL A 12 -16.49 -3.94 -6.70
C VAL A 12 -16.54 -3.41 -5.26
N GLY A 13 -16.85 -4.27 -4.29
CA GLY A 13 -16.82 -3.93 -2.87
C GLY A 13 -15.46 -3.44 -2.40
N GLN A 14 -14.39 -4.11 -2.83
CA GLN A 14 -13.02 -3.71 -2.52
C GLN A 14 -12.67 -2.32 -3.07
N TRP A 15 -12.96 -2.05 -4.35
CA TRP A 15 -12.71 -0.74 -4.94
C TRP A 15 -13.54 0.37 -4.28
N THR A 16 -14.78 0.08 -3.91
CA THR A 16 -15.64 1.01 -3.17
C THR A 16 -15.01 1.36 -1.81
N LEU A 17 -14.53 0.36 -1.07
CA LEU A 17 -13.83 0.59 0.20
C LEU A 17 -12.54 1.40 0.02
N ILE A 18 -11.77 1.13 -1.03
CA ILE A 18 -10.56 1.90 -1.35
C ILE A 18 -10.89 3.38 -1.57
N ILE A 19 -11.94 3.68 -2.32
CA ILE A 19 -12.38 5.06 -2.56
C ILE A 19 -12.76 5.74 -1.26
N ILE A 20 -13.59 5.10 -0.43
CA ILE A 20 -14.04 5.64 0.86
C ILE A 20 -12.84 5.88 1.79
N THR A 21 -11.96 4.90 1.92
CA THR A 21 -10.80 4.99 2.83
C THR A 21 -9.76 5.98 2.35
N THR A 22 -9.56 6.13 1.04
CA THR A 22 -8.71 7.19 0.46
C THR A 22 -9.29 8.58 0.74
N PHE A 23 -10.60 8.74 0.65
CA PHE A 23 -11.25 9.99 1.02
C PHE A 23 -11.07 10.31 2.52
N ILE A 24 -11.26 9.32 3.40
CA ILE A 24 -10.99 9.45 4.83
C ILE A 24 -9.52 9.79 5.08
N PHE A 25 -8.59 9.15 4.39
CA PHE A 25 -7.16 9.45 4.46
C PHE A 25 -6.89 10.92 4.14
N SER A 26 -7.46 11.45 3.06
CA SER A 26 -7.27 12.85 2.66
C SER A 26 -7.75 13.85 3.72
N MET A 27 -8.75 13.48 4.52
CA MET A 27 -9.23 14.31 5.63
C MET A 27 -8.37 14.21 6.90
N LEU A 28 -7.67 13.09 7.07
CA LEU A 28 -6.91 12.78 8.29
C LEU A 28 -5.43 13.12 8.17
N VAL A 29 -4.87 13.10 6.96
CA VAL A 29 -3.42 13.20 6.73
C VAL A 29 -2.80 14.49 7.25
N ASP A 30 -3.57 15.59 7.25
CA ASP A 30 -3.13 16.89 7.80
C ASP A 30 -3.40 17.04 9.31
N ARG A 31 -4.22 16.17 9.88
CA ARG A 31 -4.65 16.26 11.29
C ARG A 31 -3.97 15.25 12.20
N VAL A 32 -3.66 14.08 11.67
CA VAL A 32 -3.09 12.96 12.41
C VAL A 32 -1.63 12.78 12.01
N ASN A 33 -0.81 12.27 12.93
CA ASN A 33 0.58 11.93 12.63
C ASN A 33 0.64 10.93 11.47
N GLN A 34 1.34 11.30 10.40
CA GLN A 34 1.43 10.52 9.17
C GLN A 34 2.05 9.14 9.40
N ARG A 35 3.01 9.02 10.33
CA ARG A 35 3.61 7.74 10.69
C ARG A 35 2.61 6.77 11.31
N TRP A 36 1.69 7.29 12.14
CA TRP A 36 0.60 6.49 12.71
C TRP A 36 -0.39 6.00 11.65
N LEU A 37 -0.77 6.85 10.71
CA LEU A 37 -1.64 6.45 9.60
C LEU A 37 -0.98 5.36 8.75
N PHE A 38 0.31 5.51 8.44
CA PHE A 38 1.07 4.50 7.70
C PHE A 38 1.16 3.18 8.48
N PHE A 39 1.45 3.26 9.79
CA PHE A 39 1.51 2.10 10.67
C PHE A 39 0.19 1.33 10.70
N MET A 40 -0.93 2.03 10.88
CA MET A 40 -2.27 1.41 10.87
C MET A 40 -2.56 0.73 9.53
N GLY A 41 -2.28 1.40 8.41
CA GLY A 41 -2.44 0.79 7.08
C GLY A 41 -1.62 -0.48 6.91
N GLY A 42 -0.37 -0.48 7.38
CA GLY A 42 0.50 -1.66 7.33
C GLY A 42 0.01 -2.82 8.22
N ILE A 43 -0.53 -2.54 9.40
CA ILE A 43 -1.14 -3.57 10.27
C ILE A 43 -2.35 -4.20 9.58
N PHE A 44 -3.22 -3.41 8.95
CA PHE A 44 -4.36 -3.96 8.18
C PHE A 44 -3.88 -4.82 6.99
N ALA A 45 -2.79 -4.44 6.32
CA ALA A 45 -2.20 -5.24 5.24
C ALA A 45 -1.71 -6.60 5.74
N ILE A 46 -0.97 -6.61 6.85
CA ILE A 46 -0.46 -7.84 7.47
C ILE A 46 -1.61 -8.71 7.96
N ALA A 47 -2.63 -8.11 8.59
CA ALA A 47 -3.82 -8.84 9.04
C ALA A 47 -4.60 -9.46 7.88
N ALA A 48 -4.73 -8.76 6.74
CA ALA A 48 -5.39 -9.29 5.55
C ALA A 48 -4.68 -10.55 5.03
N TRP A 49 -3.35 -10.51 4.89
CA TRP A 49 -2.58 -11.67 4.46
C TRP A 49 -2.52 -12.78 5.53
N GLY A 50 -2.48 -12.41 6.81
CA GLY A 50 -2.58 -13.35 7.92
C GLY A 50 -3.89 -14.12 7.89
N MET A 51 -5.02 -13.49 7.55
CA MET A 51 -6.30 -14.16 7.34
C MET A 51 -6.23 -15.20 6.20
N VAL A 52 -5.60 -14.85 5.09
CA VAL A 52 -5.43 -15.76 3.95
C VAL A 52 -4.62 -17.00 4.34
N ILE A 53 -3.57 -16.83 5.16
CA ILE A 53 -2.73 -17.93 5.62
C ILE A 53 -3.46 -18.82 6.61
N THR A 54 -4.24 -18.25 7.54
CA THR A 54 -4.87 -18.99 8.64
C THR A 54 -6.20 -19.63 8.28
N VAL A 55 -7.06 -18.90 7.54
CA VAL A 55 -8.41 -19.37 7.16
C VAL A 55 -8.44 -19.96 5.76
N GLY A 56 -7.46 -19.58 4.93
CA GLY A 56 -7.40 -19.97 3.53
C GLY A 56 -8.37 -19.18 2.63
N VAL A 57 -8.24 -19.42 1.34
CA VAL A 57 -9.07 -18.78 0.30
C VAL A 57 -10.35 -19.53 -0.05
N THR A 58 -10.61 -20.64 0.64
CA THR A 58 -11.79 -21.51 0.38
C THR A 58 -13.04 -21.05 1.12
N SER A 59 -12.88 -20.30 2.22
CA SER A 59 -13.99 -19.78 3.01
C SER A 59 -14.46 -18.44 2.47
N ILE A 60 -15.77 -18.32 2.19
CA ILE A 60 -16.38 -17.04 1.77
C ILE A 60 -16.18 -15.95 2.84
N TRP A 61 -16.25 -16.28 4.11
CA TRP A 61 -16.02 -15.34 5.20
C TRP A 61 -14.57 -14.87 5.26
N GLY A 62 -13.61 -15.76 5.00
CA GLY A 62 -12.20 -15.41 4.88
C GLY A 62 -11.96 -14.42 3.76
N LEU A 63 -12.59 -14.62 2.61
CA LEU A 63 -12.48 -13.71 1.47
C LEU A 63 -13.15 -12.35 1.72
N ILE A 64 -14.29 -12.33 2.40
CA ILE A 64 -14.95 -11.07 2.78
C ILE A 64 -14.08 -10.28 3.75
N ILE A 65 -13.57 -10.91 4.80
CA ILE A 65 -12.70 -10.25 5.78
C ILE A 65 -11.41 -9.75 5.12
N TYR A 66 -10.79 -10.56 4.26
CA TYR A 66 -9.64 -10.14 3.47
C TYR A 66 -9.96 -8.90 2.63
N THR A 67 -11.08 -8.92 1.90
CA THR A 67 -11.52 -7.82 1.03
C THR A 67 -11.69 -6.51 1.84
N VAL A 68 -12.31 -6.60 3.02
CA VAL A 68 -12.51 -5.45 3.91
C VAL A 68 -11.17 -4.92 4.43
N LEU A 69 -10.33 -5.79 4.99
CA LEU A 69 -9.03 -5.40 5.54
C LEU A 69 -8.12 -4.82 4.46
N TRP A 70 -8.10 -5.45 3.27
CA TRP A 70 -7.31 -4.99 2.13
C TRP A 70 -7.85 -3.67 1.57
N GLY A 71 -9.15 -3.48 1.48
CA GLY A 71 -9.78 -2.24 1.06
C GLY A 71 -9.47 -1.08 2.01
N ILE A 72 -9.49 -1.33 3.33
CA ILE A 72 -9.13 -0.32 4.33
C ILE A 72 -7.64 0.04 4.21
N GLN A 73 -6.75 -0.95 4.18
CA GLN A 73 -5.32 -0.71 4.12
C GLN A 73 -4.92 0.04 2.84
N ALA A 74 -5.54 -0.24 1.70
CA ALA A 74 -5.17 0.39 0.44
C ALA A 74 -5.38 1.91 0.45
N GLY A 75 -6.38 2.41 1.21
CA GLY A 75 -6.60 3.83 1.42
C GLY A 75 -5.62 4.49 2.40
N PHE A 76 -5.04 3.74 3.33
CA PHE A 76 -4.13 4.25 4.36
C PHE A 76 -2.66 3.83 4.18
N SER A 77 -2.33 3.14 3.10
CA SER A 77 -1.04 2.50 2.91
C SER A 77 -0.16 3.20 1.87
N ALA A 78 0.87 2.49 1.45
CA ALA A 78 1.95 2.96 0.60
C ALA A 78 1.50 3.72 -0.65
N GLN A 79 0.37 3.36 -1.28
CA GLN A 79 -0.14 4.05 -2.47
C GLN A 79 -0.57 5.49 -2.17
N ALA A 80 -1.30 5.72 -1.08
CA ALA A 80 -1.73 7.05 -0.67
C ALA A 80 -0.53 7.92 -0.25
N PHE A 81 0.38 7.35 0.54
CA PHE A 81 1.60 8.04 0.95
C PHE A 81 2.58 8.29 -0.20
N TYR A 82 2.66 7.38 -1.17
CA TYR A 82 3.43 7.61 -2.38
C TYR A 82 2.97 8.90 -3.09
N ALA A 83 1.67 9.03 -3.31
CA ALA A 83 1.13 10.22 -3.97
C ALA A 83 1.40 11.50 -3.17
N LEU A 84 1.21 11.46 -1.85
CA LEU A 84 1.49 12.57 -0.94
C LEU A 84 2.97 12.97 -0.99
N TRP A 85 3.87 12.07 -0.64
CA TRP A 85 5.30 12.36 -0.55
C TRP A 85 5.91 12.71 -1.90
N ALA A 86 5.46 12.08 -2.98
CA ALA A 86 5.90 12.43 -4.32
C ALA A 86 5.50 13.86 -4.72
N SER A 87 4.40 14.39 -4.16
CA SER A 87 3.95 15.76 -4.41
C SER A 87 4.62 16.80 -3.50
N GLU A 88 4.99 16.43 -2.28
CA GLU A 88 5.47 17.36 -1.25
C GLU A 88 7.00 17.40 -1.12
N LEU A 89 7.67 16.26 -1.33
CA LEU A 89 9.10 16.15 -1.05
C LEU A 89 10.01 16.64 -2.17
N PHE A 90 9.49 16.89 -3.37
CA PHE A 90 10.28 17.32 -4.51
C PHE A 90 9.93 18.75 -4.95
N PRO A 91 10.93 19.60 -5.25
CA PRO A 91 10.72 20.91 -5.83
C PRO A 91 9.88 20.82 -7.11
N ALA A 92 9.06 21.83 -7.40
CA ALA A 92 8.15 21.84 -8.54
C ALA A 92 8.83 21.49 -9.87
N LYS A 93 10.07 21.99 -10.06
CA LYS A 93 10.90 21.75 -11.26
C LYS A 93 11.19 20.27 -11.53
N TYR A 94 11.41 19.48 -10.48
CA TYR A 94 11.83 18.06 -10.59
C TYR A 94 10.73 17.08 -10.25
N ARG A 95 9.58 17.52 -9.75
CA ARG A 95 8.49 16.70 -9.23
C ARG A 95 8.01 15.65 -10.23
N ALA A 96 7.74 16.05 -11.47
CA ALA A 96 7.26 15.12 -12.50
C ALA A 96 8.29 14.04 -12.84
N ALA A 97 9.57 14.43 -12.97
CA ALA A 97 10.65 13.48 -13.24
C ALA A 97 10.85 12.51 -12.07
N ALA A 98 10.85 13.00 -10.84
CA ALA A 98 10.96 12.17 -9.64
C ALA A 98 9.79 11.17 -9.53
N GLN A 99 8.56 11.62 -9.75
CA GLN A 99 7.39 10.75 -9.77
C GLN A 99 7.50 9.67 -10.84
N GLY A 100 7.94 10.03 -12.06
CA GLY A 100 8.13 9.07 -13.15
C GLY A 100 9.15 7.99 -12.82
N VAL A 101 10.31 8.38 -12.27
CA VAL A 101 11.36 7.43 -11.87
C VAL A 101 10.87 6.52 -10.74
N MET A 102 10.26 7.07 -9.70
CA MET A 102 9.72 6.27 -8.60
C MET A 102 8.65 5.30 -9.08
N PHE A 103 7.75 5.75 -9.95
CA PHE A 103 6.70 4.91 -10.52
C PHE A 103 7.28 3.79 -11.38
N PHE A 104 8.28 4.10 -12.20
CA PHE A 104 9.00 3.10 -13.00
C PHE A 104 9.64 2.02 -12.13
N ILE A 105 10.35 2.41 -11.06
CA ILE A 105 10.96 1.46 -10.12
C ILE A 105 9.91 0.55 -9.48
N VAL A 106 8.83 1.14 -8.95
CA VAL A 106 7.76 0.37 -8.29
C VAL A 106 7.11 -0.61 -9.27
N ARG A 107 6.81 -0.19 -10.50
CA ARG A 107 6.19 -1.05 -11.51
C ARG A 107 7.13 -2.16 -11.99
N SER A 108 8.40 -1.87 -12.16
CA SER A 108 9.40 -2.87 -12.52
C SER A 108 9.56 -3.92 -11.43
N LEU A 109 9.66 -3.50 -10.16
CA LEU A 109 9.72 -4.44 -9.04
C LEU A 109 8.43 -5.26 -8.89
N SER A 110 7.27 -4.65 -9.14
CA SER A 110 5.99 -5.38 -9.13
C SER A 110 5.91 -6.42 -10.24
N ALA A 111 6.44 -6.12 -11.43
CA ALA A 111 6.52 -7.09 -12.52
C ALA A 111 7.46 -8.26 -12.18
N VAL A 112 8.64 -7.97 -11.63
CA VAL A 112 9.58 -9.00 -11.15
C VAL A 112 8.93 -9.86 -10.07
N TRP A 113 8.24 -9.25 -9.10
CA TRP A 113 7.50 -9.99 -8.08
C TRP A 113 6.42 -10.89 -8.70
N GLY A 114 5.68 -10.39 -9.71
CA GLY A 114 4.66 -11.19 -10.40
C GLY A 114 5.25 -12.45 -11.04
N LEU A 115 6.43 -12.35 -11.66
CA LEU A 115 7.16 -13.51 -12.20
C LEU A 115 7.61 -14.47 -11.10
N CYS A 116 8.21 -13.94 -10.03
CA CYS A 116 8.60 -14.74 -8.85
C CYS A 116 7.39 -15.46 -8.24
N PHE A 117 6.26 -14.77 -8.13
CA PHE A 117 5.02 -15.34 -7.59
C PHE A 117 4.55 -16.53 -8.42
N VAL A 118 4.49 -16.41 -9.74
CA VAL A 118 4.09 -17.52 -10.63
C VAL A 118 5.01 -18.72 -10.46
N TYR A 119 6.33 -18.48 -10.36
CA TYR A 119 7.32 -19.55 -10.15
C TYR A 119 7.16 -20.23 -8.79
N ILE A 120 6.95 -19.45 -7.72
CA ILE A 120 6.76 -19.97 -6.35
C ILE A 120 5.41 -20.70 -6.24
N TYR A 121 4.37 -20.17 -6.88
CA TYR A 121 3.01 -20.72 -6.81
C TYR A 121 2.94 -22.15 -7.35
N GLY A 122 3.69 -22.45 -8.41
CA GLY A 122 3.71 -23.76 -9.05
C GLY A 122 2.46 -24.01 -9.92
N GLU A 123 2.46 -25.14 -10.62
CA GLU A 123 1.37 -25.47 -11.55
C GLU A 123 0.04 -25.79 -10.87
N HIS A 124 0.08 -26.31 -9.65
CA HIS A 124 -1.09 -26.76 -8.88
C HIS A 124 -1.36 -25.90 -7.64
N GLY A 125 -0.64 -24.77 -7.48
CA GLY A 125 -0.81 -23.88 -6.35
C GLY A 125 -0.20 -24.35 -5.02
N GLU A 126 0.65 -25.36 -5.05
CA GLU A 126 1.33 -25.93 -3.88
C GLU A 126 2.20 -24.92 -3.15
N GLY A 127 2.73 -23.92 -3.88
CA GLY A 127 3.57 -22.85 -3.33
C GLY A 127 2.80 -21.65 -2.78
N PHE A 128 1.47 -21.64 -2.79
CA PHE A 128 0.68 -20.50 -2.35
C PHE A 128 1.02 -20.03 -0.93
N THR A 129 1.16 -20.97 0.00
CA THR A 129 1.50 -20.63 1.40
C THR A 129 2.87 -19.99 1.52
N VAL A 130 3.86 -20.47 0.75
CA VAL A 130 5.20 -19.86 0.71
C VAL A 130 5.15 -18.44 0.16
N ALA A 131 4.43 -18.23 -0.95
CA ALA A 131 4.25 -16.92 -1.54
C ALA A 131 3.55 -15.94 -0.57
N ALA A 132 2.54 -16.42 0.17
CA ALA A 132 1.83 -15.63 1.19
C ALA A 132 2.76 -15.22 2.35
N TYR A 133 3.62 -16.12 2.85
CA TYR A 133 4.64 -15.76 3.85
C TYR A 133 5.65 -14.75 3.31
N CYS A 134 6.09 -14.89 2.07
CA CYS A 134 6.96 -13.90 1.44
C CYS A 134 6.29 -12.52 1.38
N MET A 135 5.00 -12.45 1.04
CA MET A 135 4.23 -11.20 1.05
C MET A 135 4.16 -10.59 2.44
N VAL A 136 3.87 -11.38 3.47
CA VAL A 136 3.85 -10.89 4.86
C VAL A 136 5.21 -10.35 5.28
N ALA A 137 6.29 -11.04 4.94
CA ALA A 137 7.66 -10.59 5.23
C ALA A 137 7.96 -9.23 4.56
N LEU A 138 7.60 -9.07 3.28
CA LEU A 138 7.76 -7.80 2.56
C LEU A 138 6.90 -6.68 3.17
N LEU A 139 5.68 -6.99 3.61
CA LEU A 139 4.80 -6.03 4.29
C LEU A 139 5.37 -5.59 5.64
N ILE A 140 5.97 -6.50 6.42
CA ILE A 140 6.63 -6.16 7.68
C ILE A 140 7.84 -5.26 7.42
N ILE A 141 8.68 -5.58 6.44
CA ILE A 141 9.82 -4.75 6.04
C ILE A 141 9.33 -3.35 5.62
N SER A 142 8.30 -3.28 4.77
CA SER A 142 7.69 -2.02 4.34
C SER A 142 7.14 -1.22 5.52
N LEU A 143 6.46 -1.89 6.47
CA LEU A 143 5.92 -1.26 7.67
C LEU A 143 7.04 -0.65 8.53
N LEU A 144 8.13 -1.37 8.75
CA LEU A 144 9.27 -0.88 9.52
C LEU A 144 9.94 0.32 8.85
N ILE A 145 10.27 0.19 7.56
CA ILE A 145 10.89 1.29 6.78
C ILE A 145 9.99 2.51 6.75
N GLY A 146 8.71 2.33 6.42
CA GLY A 146 7.77 3.43 6.29
C GLY A 146 7.44 4.11 7.62
N THR A 147 7.38 3.37 8.73
CA THR A 147 7.11 3.97 10.04
C THR A 147 8.32 4.72 10.60
N ILE A 148 9.52 4.18 10.43
CA ILE A 148 10.76 4.77 10.98
C ILE A 148 11.27 5.88 10.05
N GLY A 149 11.28 5.64 8.74
CA GLY A 149 11.89 6.51 7.73
C GLY A 149 10.94 7.55 7.13
N ALA A 150 9.65 7.49 7.43
CA ALA A 150 8.68 8.41 6.85
C ALA A 150 8.94 9.86 7.27
N PRO A 151 9.05 10.78 6.33
CA PRO A 151 9.10 12.21 6.64
C PRO A 151 7.75 12.67 7.19
N GLU A 152 7.77 13.54 8.19
CA GLU A 152 6.56 14.19 8.72
C GLU A 152 6.44 15.56 8.05
N THR A 153 5.49 15.67 7.13
CA THR A 153 5.25 16.92 6.36
C THR A 153 4.01 17.68 6.83
N ARG A 154 3.30 17.13 7.82
CA ARG A 154 2.06 17.68 8.34
C ARG A 154 2.20 19.14 8.80
N GLY A 155 1.30 19.99 8.29
CA GLY A 155 1.22 21.40 8.71
C GLY A 155 2.34 22.28 8.17
N LYS A 156 3.22 21.76 7.31
CA LYS A 156 4.28 22.54 6.66
C LYS A 156 3.83 23.01 5.27
N SER A 157 4.22 24.22 4.89
CA SER A 157 4.06 24.68 3.50
C SER A 157 5.06 23.97 2.58
N LEU A 158 4.75 23.89 1.28
CA LEU A 158 5.68 23.31 0.29
C LEU A 158 7.02 24.07 0.26
N GLU A 159 6.99 25.40 0.47
CA GLU A 159 8.20 26.22 0.54
C GLU A 159 9.06 25.84 1.75
N GLN A 160 8.44 25.66 2.92
CA GLN A 160 9.15 25.22 4.14
C GLN A 160 9.78 23.83 3.95
N ILE A 161 9.06 22.88 3.36
CA ILE A 161 9.59 21.55 3.09
C ILE A 161 10.76 21.61 2.12
N THR A 162 10.65 22.43 1.07
CA THR A 162 11.71 22.62 0.08
C THR A 162 12.95 23.25 0.70
N HIS A 163 12.78 24.31 1.48
CA HIS A 163 13.88 24.99 2.16
C HIS A 163 14.59 24.08 3.19
N GLU A 164 13.83 23.33 4.00
CA GLU A 164 14.40 22.39 4.98
C GLU A 164 15.23 21.27 4.33
N ARG A 165 14.85 20.83 3.11
CA ARG A 165 15.52 19.72 2.43
C ARG A 165 16.63 20.11 1.50
N TYR A 166 16.50 21.22 0.83
CA TYR A 166 17.37 21.61 -0.27
C TYR A 166 18.09 22.93 -0.03
N GLY A 167 17.74 23.66 1.05
CA GLY A 167 18.31 24.98 1.33
C GLY A 167 17.83 26.05 0.34
N ASP A 168 18.60 27.14 0.29
CA ASP A 168 18.30 28.30 -0.58
C ASP A 168 18.82 28.12 -2.04
N ASP A 169 19.38 26.97 -2.37
CA ASP A 169 20.09 26.74 -3.65
C ASP A 169 19.17 26.31 -4.81
N ILE A 170 17.81 26.38 -4.67
CA ILE A 170 16.89 25.90 -5.72
C ILE A 170 15.86 26.97 -6.07
#